data_c30cdb2dbb7b4dc93a2e6af343917fb0
#
_entry.id   c30cdb2dbb7b4dc93a2e6af343917fb0
#
_cell.length_a   1.000
_cell.length_b   1.000
_cell.length_c   1.000
_cell.angle_alpha   90.00
_cell.angle_beta   90.00
_cell.angle_gamma   90.00
#
_symmetry.space_group_name_H-M   'P 1'
#
loop_
_entity.id
_entity.type
_entity.pdbx_description
1 polymer ?
#
loop_
_entity_poly.entity_id
_entity_poly.type
_entity_poly.pdbx_seq_one_letter_code
_entity_poly.pdbx_strand_id
1 'polypeptide(L)'
;MSSAPTIASDRLILRPHKITDFEPFYSPLASDRTAFMDGPYSRKQSWYWLASEVGSWSLKGFGSWGVVLRKNATLIGQIGINQPEHFPEIEIGWMFFINAEGKGFAAEAARTALYWARNILKLASLVSYIHPQNRRSIALASRLGATHDPAAELPEGQTPSDTIVYRHSLGVTPCS
;
A
#
# COMPACT_ATOMS: atom_id res chain seq x y z
N MET A 1 4.26 -22.36 1.67
CA MET A 1 4.64 -20.94 1.74
C MET A 1 3.54 -20.14 1.06
N SER A 2 2.92 -19.22 1.77
CA SER A 2 1.87 -18.36 1.18
C SER A 2 2.54 -17.34 0.25
N SER A 3 2.18 -17.34 -1.01
CA SER A 3 2.56 -16.29 -1.97
C SER A 3 1.35 -15.38 -2.19
N ALA A 4 1.60 -14.13 -2.61
CA ALA A 4 0.53 -13.21 -2.96
C ALA A 4 -0.41 -13.84 -4.00
N PRO A 5 -1.73 -13.83 -3.78
CA PRO A 5 -2.68 -14.24 -4.82
C PRO A 5 -2.65 -13.24 -5.99
N THR A 6 -2.97 -13.70 -7.18
CA THR A 6 -3.23 -12.80 -8.31
C THR A 6 -4.70 -12.43 -8.30
N ILE A 7 -5.00 -11.15 -8.20
CA ILE A 7 -6.37 -10.60 -8.24
C ILE A 7 -6.48 -9.56 -9.33
N ALA A 8 -7.65 -9.43 -9.94
CA ALA A 8 -7.85 -8.55 -11.08
C ALA A 8 -9.03 -7.60 -10.87
N SER A 9 -8.93 -6.43 -11.46
CA SER A 9 -10.01 -5.47 -11.66
C SER A 9 -10.27 -5.26 -13.16
N ASP A 10 -11.01 -4.23 -13.54
CA ASP A 10 -11.33 -3.95 -14.94
C ASP A 10 -10.07 -3.70 -15.78
N ARG A 11 -9.15 -2.89 -15.28
CA ARG A 11 -7.96 -2.44 -16.02
C ARG A 11 -6.64 -2.97 -15.46
N LEU A 12 -6.64 -3.56 -14.23
CA LEU A 12 -5.44 -3.89 -13.49
C LEU A 12 -5.38 -5.38 -13.13
N ILE A 13 -4.16 -5.86 -12.94
CA ILE A 13 -3.85 -7.11 -12.27
C ILE A 13 -2.90 -6.79 -11.11
N LEU A 14 -3.29 -7.19 -9.91
CA LEU A 14 -2.46 -7.18 -8.72
C LEU A 14 -1.84 -8.57 -8.61
N ARG A 15 -0.51 -8.67 -8.70
CA ARG A 15 0.22 -9.93 -8.75
C ARG A 15 1.38 -9.97 -7.77
N PRO A 16 1.91 -11.15 -7.42
CA PRO A 16 3.15 -11.23 -6.68
C PRO A 16 4.26 -10.40 -7.33
N HIS A 17 5.11 -9.78 -6.52
CA HIS A 17 6.32 -9.15 -7.02
C HIS A 17 7.26 -10.16 -7.67
N LYS A 18 8.01 -9.71 -8.66
CA LYS A 18 9.05 -10.48 -9.35
C LYS A 18 10.40 -9.80 -9.17
N ILE A 19 11.47 -10.54 -9.32
CA ILE A 19 12.82 -9.96 -9.27
C ILE A 19 13.01 -8.86 -10.32
N THR A 20 12.34 -8.98 -11.45
CA THR A 20 12.37 -7.99 -12.55
C THR A 20 11.66 -6.68 -12.20
N ASP A 21 10.90 -6.63 -11.11
CA ASP A 21 10.24 -5.40 -10.64
C ASP A 21 11.23 -4.49 -9.89
N PHE A 22 12.38 -5.00 -9.47
CA PHE A 22 13.33 -4.25 -8.65
C PHE A 22 13.80 -2.97 -9.33
N GLU A 23 14.29 -3.05 -10.57
CA GLU A 23 14.78 -1.86 -11.27
C GLU A 23 13.69 -0.78 -11.51
N PRO A 24 12.47 -1.13 -11.95
CA PRO A 24 11.37 -0.19 -12.02
C PRO A 24 11.03 0.49 -10.69
N PHE A 25 11.14 -0.22 -9.55
CA PHE A 25 10.90 0.37 -8.23
C PHE A 25 12.08 1.16 -7.70
N TYR A 26 13.31 0.74 -7.98
CA TYR A 26 14.50 1.44 -7.51
C TYR A 26 14.54 2.90 -7.98
N SER A 27 14.23 3.18 -9.24
CA SER A 27 14.26 4.54 -9.79
C SER A 27 13.40 5.54 -9.00
N PRO A 28 12.10 5.30 -8.73
CA PRO A 28 11.32 6.20 -7.89
C PRO A 28 11.71 6.17 -6.42
N LEU A 29 12.16 5.03 -5.87
CA LEU A 29 12.60 4.93 -4.48
C LEU A 29 13.86 5.75 -4.20
N ALA A 30 14.76 5.86 -5.17
CA ALA A 30 15.98 6.64 -5.08
C ALA A 30 15.79 8.13 -5.40
N SER A 31 14.56 8.61 -5.48
CA SER A 31 14.23 10.00 -5.85
C SER A 31 13.43 10.71 -4.74
N ASP A 32 13.28 12.02 -4.86
CA ASP A 32 12.48 12.86 -3.95
C ASP A 32 10.99 12.47 -3.92
N ARG A 33 10.54 11.55 -4.77
CA ARG A 33 9.17 11.03 -4.74
C ARG A 33 8.85 10.29 -3.44
N THR A 34 9.86 9.81 -2.75
CA THR A 34 9.75 9.13 -1.46
C THR A 34 10.02 10.04 -0.26
N ALA A 35 10.03 11.36 -0.45
CA ALA A 35 10.23 12.33 0.64
C ALA A 35 9.22 12.18 1.79
N PHE A 36 8.02 11.64 1.52
CA PHE A 36 6.99 11.33 2.51
C PHE A 36 7.01 9.85 2.95
N MET A 37 8.08 9.13 2.69
CA MET A 37 8.26 7.70 2.95
C MET A 37 9.68 7.43 3.46
N ASP A 38 10.30 8.41 4.15
CA ASP A 38 11.68 8.35 4.68
C ASP A 38 12.78 8.16 3.61
N GLY A 39 12.45 8.44 2.33
CA GLY A 39 13.41 8.43 1.24
C GLY A 39 14.13 9.76 1.02
N PRO A 40 15.01 9.85 0.03
CA PRO A 40 15.32 8.84 -0.99
C PRO A 40 16.12 7.65 -0.45
N TYR A 41 15.86 6.46 -1.01
CA TYR A 41 16.50 5.21 -0.58
C TYR A 41 17.72 4.87 -1.42
N SER A 42 18.79 4.39 -0.77
CA SER A 42 19.88 3.74 -1.46
C SER A 42 19.44 2.42 -2.14
N ARG A 43 20.23 1.91 -3.08
CA ARG A 43 19.95 0.63 -3.75
C ARG A 43 19.79 -0.53 -2.75
N LYS A 44 20.63 -0.54 -1.69
CA LYS A 44 20.55 -1.53 -0.62
C LYS A 44 19.24 -1.44 0.16
N GLN A 45 18.83 -0.24 0.54
CA GLN A 45 17.56 -0.02 1.24
C GLN A 45 16.35 -0.37 0.37
N SER A 46 16.38 -0.01 -0.91
CA SER A 46 15.35 -0.35 -1.88
C SER A 46 15.21 -1.88 -2.07
N TRP A 47 16.34 -2.60 -2.04
CA TRP A 47 16.32 -4.06 -2.06
C TRP A 47 15.65 -4.64 -0.82
N TYR A 48 16.04 -4.18 0.38
CA TYR A 48 15.40 -4.66 1.62
C TYR A 48 13.93 -4.29 1.69
N TRP A 49 13.57 -3.11 1.19
CA TRP A 49 12.17 -2.69 1.10
C TRP A 49 11.36 -3.68 0.24
N LEU A 50 11.78 -3.96 -1.00
CA LEU A 50 11.09 -4.93 -1.85
C LEU A 50 11.09 -6.34 -1.24
N ALA A 51 12.18 -6.78 -0.64
CA ALA A 51 12.27 -8.08 0.01
C ALA A 51 11.30 -8.21 1.19
N SER A 52 11.11 -7.14 1.99
CA SER A 52 10.15 -7.12 3.10
C SER A 52 8.70 -7.20 2.61
N GLU A 53 8.37 -6.50 1.52
CA GLU A 53 7.05 -6.55 0.88
C GLU A 53 6.70 -7.98 0.41
N VAL A 54 7.67 -8.67 -0.18
CA VAL A 54 7.51 -10.07 -0.59
C VAL A 54 7.47 -11.01 0.61
N GLY A 55 8.35 -10.80 1.59
CA GLY A 55 8.47 -11.63 2.79
C GLY A 55 7.21 -11.60 3.67
N SER A 56 6.51 -10.48 3.73
CA SER A 56 5.28 -10.30 4.50
C SER A 56 4.22 -11.35 4.17
N TRP A 57 4.12 -11.75 2.90
CA TRP A 57 3.18 -12.81 2.48
C TRP A 57 3.44 -14.16 3.15
N SER A 58 4.72 -14.52 3.32
CA SER A 58 5.09 -15.78 3.98
C SER A 58 4.95 -15.70 5.50
N LEU A 59 5.20 -14.53 6.08
CA LEU A 59 5.22 -14.32 7.53
C LEU A 59 3.81 -14.06 8.09
N LYS A 60 3.01 -13.25 7.40
CA LYS A 60 1.72 -12.75 7.90
C LYS A 60 0.51 -13.21 7.07
N GLY A 61 0.71 -13.79 5.90
CA GLY A 61 -0.38 -14.17 4.98
C GLY A 61 -0.99 -13.01 4.20
N PHE A 62 -0.42 -11.81 4.33
CA PHE A 62 -0.76 -10.62 3.56
C PHE A 62 0.51 -9.78 3.33
N GLY A 63 0.45 -8.85 2.38
CA GLY A 63 1.59 -8.03 1.96
C GLY A 63 1.26 -7.23 0.72
N SER A 64 2.26 -6.84 -0.04
CA SER A 64 2.10 -5.99 -1.22
C SER A 64 2.05 -6.77 -2.53
N TRP A 65 1.33 -6.20 -3.49
CA TRP A 65 1.24 -6.65 -4.87
C TRP A 65 1.91 -5.65 -5.81
N GLY A 66 2.63 -6.15 -6.80
CA GLY A 66 2.92 -5.36 -7.98
C GLY A 66 1.64 -5.14 -8.80
N VAL A 67 1.36 -3.89 -9.17
CA VAL A 67 0.20 -3.52 -9.98
C VAL A 67 0.60 -3.39 -11.44
N VAL A 68 -0.02 -4.18 -12.30
CA VAL A 68 0.24 -4.13 -13.75
C VAL A 68 -1.03 -3.82 -14.54
N LEU A 69 -0.87 -3.18 -15.69
CA LEU A 69 -1.96 -2.97 -16.64
C LEU A 69 -2.36 -4.29 -17.30
N ARG A 70 -3.65 -4.63 -17.31
CA ARG A 70 -4.16 -5.84 -17.98
C ARG A 70 -3.82 -5.89 -19.47
N LYS A 71 -3.87 -4.75 -20.15
CA LYS A 71 -3.71 -4.68 -21.61
C LYS A 71 -2.33 -5.07 -22.13
N ASN A 72 -1.27 -4.93 -21.32
CA ASN A 72 0.12 -5.12 -21.77
C ASN A 72 1.09 -5.57 -20.67
N ALA A 73 0.58 -5.91 -19.49
CA ALA A 73 1.36 -6.33 -18.32
C ALA A 73 2.43 -5.33 -17.84
N THR A 74 2.34 -4.05 -18.25
CA THR A 74 3.26 -3.01 -17.79
C THR A 74 3.08 -2.77 -16.29
N LEU A 75 4.16 -2.87 -15.52
CA LEU A 75 4.19 -2.52 -14.10
C LEU A 75 4.01 -1.01 -13.95
N ILE A 76 3.08 -0.59 -13.09
CA ILE A 76 2.74 0.82 -12.88
C ILE A 76 2.85 1.27 -11.42
N GLY A 77 3.16 0.36 -10.51
CA GLY A 77 3.27 0.66 -9.09
C GLY A 77 3.00 -0.55 -8.22
N GLN A 78 2.70 -0.29 -6.96
CA GLN A 78 2.25 -1.31 -6.00
C GLN A 78 1.12 -0.82 -5.13
N ILE A 79 0.42 -1.77 -4.53
CA ILE A 79 -0.54 -1.61 -3.45
C ILE A 79 -0.25 -2.68 -2.40
N GLY A 80 -0.27 -2.34 -1.13
CA GLY A 80 0.02 -3.28 -0.06
C GLY A 80 -0.97 -3.22 1.08
N ILE A 81 -1.19 -4.37 1.71
CA ILE A 81 -1.79 -4.48 3.04
C ILE A 81 -0.67 -4.98 3.93
N ASN A 82 -0.19 -4.14 4.83
CA ASN A 82 1.03 -4.36 5.57
C ASN A 82 0.82 -4.10 7.06
N GLN A 83 1.65 -4.71 7.88
CA GLN A 83 1.81 -4.40 9.29
C GLN A 83 3.24 -4.74 9.70
N PRO A 84 4.22 -3.87 9.39
CA PRO A 84 5.55 -3.98 9.98
C PRO A 84 5.47 -4.00 11.51
N GLU A 85 6.51 -4.45 12.20
CA GLU A 85 6.51 -4.64 13.65
C GLU A 85 6.22 -3.34 14.41
N HIS A 86 6.69 -2.22 13.90
CA HIS A 86 6.51 -0.89 14.48
C HIS A 86 5.16 -0.23 14.13
N PHE A 87 4.26 -0.92 13.42
CA PHE A 87 2.92 -0.41 13.09
C PHE A 87 1.88 -1.01 14.03
N PRO A 88 1.11 -0.19 14.76
CA PRO A 88 0.09 -0.68 15.69
C PRO A 88 -1.08 -1.36 14.98
N GLU A 89 -1.42 -0.92 13.77
CA GLU A 89 -2.54 -1.47 13.03
C GLU A 89 -2.14 -1.91 11.61
N ILE A 90 -2.97 -2.78 11.02
CA ILE A 90 -2.83 -3.15 9.60
C ILE A 90 -3.14 -1.92 8.75
N GLU A 91 -2.24 -1.61 7.82
CA GLU A 91 -2.40 -0.50 6.90
C GLU A 91 -2.69 -0.95 5.46
N ILE A 92 -3.27 -0.04 4.69
CA ILE A 92 -3.20 -0.05 3.23
C ILE A 92 -2.31 1.10 2.75
N GLY A 93 -1.23 0.74 2.05
CA GLY A 93 -0.27 1.68 1.47
C GLY A 93 -0.18 1.53 -0.05
N TRP A 94 0.27 2.58 -0.74
CA TRP A 94 0.40 2.59 -2.19
C TRP A 94 1.56 3.43 -2.68
N MET A 95 2.15 2.99 -3.80
CA MET A 95 3.10 3.77 -4.57
C MET A 95 2.86 3.53 -6.06
N PHE A 96 2.62 4.60 -6.83
CA PHE A 96 2.43 4.52 -8.27
C PHE A 96 3.48 5.34 -9.01
N PHE A 97 3.92 4.83 -10.17
CA PHE A 97 4.89 5.53 -11.00
C PHE A 97 4.27 6.75 -11.67
N ILE A 98 5.10 7.75 -11.96
CA ILE A 98 4.65 9.04 -12.48
C ILE A 98 3.76 8.90 -13.72
N ASN A 99 4.08 7.94 -14.61
CA ASN A 99 3.33 7.69 -15.84
C ASN A 99 1.92 7.09 -15.59
N ALA A 100 1.64 6.64 -14.37
CA ALA A 100 0.36 6.06 -13.97
C ALA A 100 -0.55 7.06 -13.22
N GLU A 101 -0.02 8.20 -12.83
CA GLU A 101 -0.76 9.21 -12.05
C GLU A 101 -1.89 9.86 -12.87
N GLY A 102 -2.90 10.37 -12.18
CA GLY A 102 -4.05 11.07 -12.79
C GLY A 102 -5.03 10.19 -13.58
N LYS A 103 -4.77 8.88 -13.69
CA LYS A 103 -5.58 7.94 -14.50
C LYS A 103 -6.57 7.10 -13.70
N GLY A 104 -6.64 7.32 -12.39
CA GLY A 104 -7.53 6.60 -11.48
C GLY A 104 -7.06 5.19 -11.10
N PHE A 105 -5.86 4.77 -11.52
CA PHE A 105 -5.34 3.43 -11.25
C PHE A 105 -5.11 3.16 -9.76
N ALA A 106 -4.61 4.14 -9.02
CA ALA A 106 -4.39 4.01 -7.58
C ALA A 106 -5.71 3.74 -6.83
N ALA A 107 -6.78 4.45 -7.17
CA ALA A 107 -8.09 4.23 -6.57
C ALA A 107 -8.70 2.86 -6.94
N GLU A 108 -8.49 2.40 -8.18
CA GLU A 108 -8.95 1.09 -8.64
C GLU A 108 -8.21 -0.04 -7.92
N ALA A 109 -6.88 0.02 -7.86
CA ALA A 109 -6.07 -0.95 -7.14
C ALA A 109 -6.42 -1.00 -5.64
N ALA A 110 -6.58 0.18 -5.01
CA ALA A 110 -6.91 0.26 -3.60
C ALA A 110 -8.30 -0.34 -3.30
N ARG A 111 -9.32 -0.08 -4.12
CA ARG A 111 -10.63 -0.72 -3.95
C ARG A 111 -10.55 -2.24 -4.07
N THR A 112 -9.73 -2.74 -5.01
CA THR A 112 -9.51 -4.18 -5.19
C THR A 112 -8.83 -4.80 -3.96
N ALA A 113 -7.80 -4.14 -3.41
CA ALA A 113 -7.12 -4.59 -2.20
C ALA A 113 -8.03 -4.51 -0.96
N LEU A 114 -8.81 -3.42 -0.80
CA LEU A 114 -9.79 -3.28 0.29
C LEU A 114 -10.89 -4.35 0.22
N TYR A 115 -11.38 -4.66 -0.99
CA TYR A 115 -12.33 -5.75 -1.19
C TYR A 115 -11.73 -7.10 -0.76
N TRP A 116 -10.47 -7.37 -1.11
CA TRP A 116 -9.76 -8.57 -0.69
C TRP A 116 -9.57 -8.61 0.83
N ALA A 117 -9.16 -7.50 1.45
CA ALA A 117 -8.99 -7.40 2.91
C ALA A 117 -10.29 -7.71 3.66
N ARG A 118 -11.41 -7.15 3.18
CA ARG A 118 -12.74 -7.42 3.74
C ARG A 118 -13.16 -8.88 3.60
N ASN A 119 -13.02 -9.43 2.40
CA ASN A 119 -13.63 -10.72 2.07
C ASN A 119 -12.75 -11.92 2.39
N ILE A 120 -11.44 -11.77 2.34
CA ILE A 120 -10.47 -12.85 2.58
C ILE A 120 -9.87 -12.76 3.98
N LEU A 121 -9.32 -11.59 4.36
CA LEU A 121 -8.78 -11.40 5.71
C LEU A 121 -9.86 -11.14 6.76
N LYS A 122 -11.12 -10.86 6.34
CA LYS A 122 -12.24 -10.56 7.24
C LYS A 122 -11.98 -9.36 8.16
N LEU A 123 -11.19 -8.38 7.69
CA LEU A 123 -10.93 -7.18 8.47
C LEU A 123 -12.17 -6.29 8.53
N ALA A 124 -12.48 -5.79 9.71
CA ALA A 124 -13.54 -4.79 9.92
C ALA A 124 -13.07 -3.38 9.54
N SER A 125 -11.78 -3.10 9.74
CA SER A 125 -11.14 -1.84 9.36
C SER A 125 -9.66 -2.05 9.12
N LEU A 126 -9.02 -1.07 8.48
CA LEU A 126 -7.58 -0.89 8.40
C LEU A 126 -7.29 0.60 8.21
N VAL A 127 -6.04 0.99 8.32
CA VAL A 127 -5.66 2.41 8.25
C VAL A 127 -4.77 2.71 7.05
N SER A 128 -4.58 4.00 6.76
CA SER A 128 -3.45 4.51 5.97
C SER A 128 -2.70 5.52 6.83
N TYR A 129 -1.41 5.29 7.03
CA TYR A 129 -0.49 6.21 7.65
C TYR A 129 0.04 7.18 6.59
N ILE A 130 -0.25 8.46 6.72
CA ILE A 130 -0.01 9.44 5.66
C ILE A 130 0.69 10.66 6.25
N HIS A 131 1.80 11.09 5.64
CA HIS A 131 2.42 12.36 6.01
C HIS A 131 1.44 13.53 5.78
N PRO A 132 1.25 14.47 6.73
CA PRO A 132 0.23 15.52 6.67
C PRO A 132 0.35 16.45 5.45
N GLN A 133 1.53 16.58 4.85
CA GLN A 133 1.74 17.35 3.64
C GLN A 133 1.52 16.54 2.34
N ASN A 134 1.32 15.22 2.42
CA ASN A 134 1.06 14.36 1.26
C ASN A 134 -0.41 14.48 0.81
N ARG A 135 -0.76 15.63 0.23
CA ARG A 135 -2.13 15.96 -0.21
C ARG A 135 -2.68 14.93 -1.22
N ARG A 136 -1.81 14.30 -2.02
CA ARG A 136 -2.23 13.27 -3.01
C ARG A 136 -2.74 12.02 -2.33
N SER A 137 -2.01 11.51 -1.33
CA SER A 137 -2.42 10.34 -0.57
C SER A 137 -3.66 10.63 0.28
N ILE A 138 -3.75 11.81 0.91
CA ILE A 138 -4.94 12.26 1.66
C ILE A 138 -6.17 12.28 0.73
N ALA A 139 -6.05 12.87 -0.46
CA ALA A 139 -7.15 12.91 -1.42
C ALA A 139 -7.56 11.51 -1.91
N LEU A 140 -6.61 10.58 -2.04
CA LEU A 140 -6.91 9.20 -2.40
C LEU A 140 -7.62 8.48 -1.26
N ALA A 141 -7.13 8.56 -0.02
CA ALA A 141 -7.77 7.97 1.15
C ALA A 141 -9.22 8.47 1.30
N SER A 142 -9.43 9.78 1.21
CA SER A 142 -10.79 10.39 1.28
C SER A 142 -11.70 9.90 0.16
N ARG A 143 -11.19 9.76 -1.08
CA ARG A 143 -11.95 9.22 -2.23
C ARG A 143 -12.32 7.75 -2.05
N LEU A 144 -11.55 7.01 -1.27
CA LEU A 144 -11.86 5.63 -0.90
C LEU A 144 -12.87 5.52 0.27
N GLY A 145 -13.29 6.65 0.82
CA GLY A 145 -14.23 6.72 1.94
C GLY A 145 -13.57 6.63 3.33
N ALA A 146 -12.25 6.74 3.39
CA ALA A 146 -11.55 6.79 4.67
C ALA A 146 -11.78 8.13 5.38
N THR A 147 -11.85 8.09 6.71
CA THR A 147 -11.99 9.25 7.58
C THR A 147 -10.75 9.49 8.40
N HIS A 148 -10.41 10.75 8.62
CA HIS A 148 -9.30 11.11 9.51
C HIS A 148 -9.62 10.65 10.95
N ASP A 149 -8.69 9.90 11.54
CA ASP A 149 -8.81 9.35 12.89
C ASP A 149 -7.68 9.91 13.79
N PRO A 150 -7.89 11.06 14.42
CA PRO A 150 -6.86 11.71 15.24
C PRO A 150 -6.62 10.99 16.58
N ALA A 151 -7.46 10.01 16.94
CA ALA A 151 -7.30 9.22 18.16
C ALA A 151 -6.55 7.90 17.92
N ALA A 152 -6.27 7.55 16.65
CA ALA A 152 -5.54 6.34 16.31
C ALA A 152 -4.09 6.41 16.80
N GLU A 153 -3.56 5.26 17.21
CA GLU A 153 -2.15 5.12 17.59
C GLU A 153 -1.25 5.28 16.35
N LEU A 154 -0.13 5.97 16.53
CA LEU A 154 0.85 6.21 15.48
C LEU A 154 1.93 5.11 15.48
N PRO A 155 2.60 4.87 14.34
CA PRO A 155 3.77 4.01 14.29
C PRO A 155 4.84 4.45 15.30
N GLU A 156 5.59 3.48 15.82
CA GLU A 156 6.65 3.74 16.80
C GLU A 156 7.63 4.82 16.32
N GLY A 157 7.89 5.80 17.20
CA GLY A 157 8.78 6.92 16.92
C GLY A 157 8.21 8.03 16.06
N GLN A 158 6.96 7.92 15.59
CA GLN A 158 6.31 8.97 14.80
C GLN A 158 5.44 9.90 15.66
N THR A 159 5.29 11.13 15.20
CA THR A 159 4.47 12.19 15.80
C THR A 159 3.39 12.66 14.83
N PRO A 160 2.38 13.42 15.28
CA PRO A 160 1.37 14.00 14.38
C PRO A 160 1.93 14.96 13.31
N SER A 161 3.17 15.45 13.46
CA SER A 161 3.85 16.21 12.40
C SER A 161 4.41 15.32 11.29
N ASP A 162 4.63 14.04 11.57
CA ASP A 162 5.18 13.08 10.63
C ASP A 162 4.07 12.26 9.96
N THR A 163 3.04 11.90 10.74
CA THR A 163 1.98 10.99 10.27
C THR A 163 0.62 11.36 10.84
N ILE A 164 -0.39 11.32 9.98
CA ILE A 164 -1.81 11.33 10.31
C ILE A 164 -2.45 10.03 9.86
N VAL A 165 -3.52 9.61 10.53
CA VAL A 165 -4.18 8.34 10.26
C VAL A 165 -5.50 8.55 9.54
N TYR A 166 -5.70 7.83 8.44
CA TYR A 166 -6.97 7.71 7.76
C TYR A 166 -7.51 6.29 7.90
N ARG A 167 -8.69 6.15 8.52
CA ARG A 167 -9.32 4.86 8.79
C ARG A 167 -10.31 4.47 7.69
N HIS A 168 -10.12 3.28 7.14
CA HIS A 168 -11.03 2.64 6.20
C HIS A 168 -11.93 1.67 6.93
N SER A 169 -13.22 1.99 7.06
CA SER A 169 -14.24 1.09 7.60
C SER A 169 -14.70 0.12 6.51
N LEU A 170 -14.56 -1.18 6.74
CA LEU A 170 -14.91 -2.20 5.75
C LEU A 170 -16.30 -2.81 5.95
N GLY A 171 -17.02 -2.38 7.00
CA GLY A 171 -18.42 -2.79 7.21
C GLY A 171 -18.61 -4.28 7.53
N VAL A 172 -17.59 -4.93 8.07
CA VAL A 172 -17.73 -6.27 8.64
C VAL A 172 -18.11 -6.08 10.10
N THR A 173 -19.34 -6.48 10.47
CA THR A 173 -19.70 -6.58 11.89
C THR A 173 -18.86 -7.74 12.46
N PRO A 174 -18.14 -7.57 13.59
CA PRO A 174 -17.46 -8.70 14.23
C PRO A 174 -18.50 -9.78 14.51
N CYS A 175 -18.22 -11.03 14.13
CA CYS A 175 -18.96 -12.16 14.66
C CYS A 175 -18.78 -12.15 16.18
N SER A 176 -19.89 -11.87 16.88
CA SER A 176 -20.01 -12.04 18.35
C SER A 176 -19.90 -13.51 18.74
#